data_51e609c1a8b436614ec3a0b509948eed
#
_entry.id   51e609c1a8b436614ec3a0b509948eed
#
_cell.length_a   1.000
_cell.length_b   1.000
_cell.length_c   1.000
_cell.angle_alpha   90.00
_cell.angle_beta   90.00
_cell.angle_gamma   90.00
#
_symmetry.space_group_name_H-M   'P 1'
#
loop_
_entity.id
_entity.type
_entity.pdbx_description
1 polymer ?
#
loop_
_entity_poly.entity_id
_entity_poly.type
_entity_poly.pdbx_seq_one_letter_code
_entity_poly.pdbx_strand_id
1 'polypeptide(L)'
;MIVEHQFHIASNEGASSSIYQFGECLDIWPELSYLSSRTLRSRRLDSLFRLEGISPADYPALVMDVQGAELLVLKGAGKMLGEFRFIKAEAANFESYVNCAKLDDLSHYLEPLGFKEISRNQFASHPNGGNYWDVVWERPARTLLEQAKWEIARIGKAFHFSG
;
A
#
# COMPACT_ATOMS: atom_id res chain seq x y z
N MET A 1 5.17 10.55 15.26
CA MET A 1 6.03 11.54 14.57
C MET A 1 5.23 12.07 13.39
N ILE A 2 5.22 13.37 13.17
CA ILE A 2 4.66 14.03 11.98
C ILE A 2 5.85 14.42 11.12
N VAL A 3 5.80 14.12 9.83
CA VAL A 3 6.86 14.45 8.85
C VAL A 3 6.24 15.29 7.75
N GLU A 4 6.95 16.32 7.31
CA GLU A 4 6.54 17.13 6.15
C GLU A 4 7.14 16.56 4.88
N HIS A 5 6.32 16.49 3.83
CA HIS A 5 6.71 16.04 2.51
C HIS A 5 6.27 17.04 1.46
N GLN A 6 7.06 17.17 0.40
CA GLN A 6 6.59 17.78 -0.84
C GLN A 6 5.76 16.73 -1.57
N PHE A 7 4.48 17.01 -1.75
CA PHE A 7 3.55 16.15 -2.48
C PHE A 7 3.31 16.76 -3.86
N HIS A 8 3.69 16.02 -4.89
CA HIS A 8 3.63 16.45 -6.28
C HIS A 8 2.29 16.04 -6.90
N ILE A 9 1.60 16.97 -7.53
CA ILE A 9 0.29 16.74 -8.16
C ILE A 9 0.53 16.42 -9.64
N ALA A 10 0.16 15.22 -10.05
CA ALA A 10 0.34 14.73 -11.42
C ALA A 10 -0.73 15.23 -12.40
N SER A 11 -0.36 15.29 -13.69
CA SER A 11 -1.18 15.81 -14.79
C SER A 11 -2.40 14.95 -15.14
N ASN A 12 -2.40 13.68 -14.76
CA ASN A 12 -3.47 12.71 -15.01
C ASN A 12 -4.56 12.74 -13.93
N GLU A 13 -5.14 13.91 -13.69
CA GLU A 13 -6.17 14.14 -12.65
C GLU A 13 -5.69 13.80 -11.23
N GLY A 14 -4.36 13.79 -11.05
CA GLY A 14 -3.74 13.49 -9.76
C GLY A 14 -3.51 12.00 -9.47
N ALA A 15 -3.88 11.09 -10.35
CA ALA A 15 -3.78 9.65 -10.11
C ALA A 15 -2.34 9.17 -9.81
N SER A 16 -1.34 9.74 -10.49
CA SER A 16 0.09 9.43 -10.25
C SER A 16 0.78 10.42 -9.31
N SER A 17 0.01 11.13 -8.47
CA SER A 17 0.59 12.08 -7.49
C SER A 17 1.37 11.35 -6.40
N SER A 18 2.55 11.87 -6.05
CA SER A 18 3.46 11.20 -5.13
C SER A 18 4.24 12.18 -4.27
N ILE A 19 4.83 11.66 -3.19
CA ILE A 19 5.88 12.34 -2.43
C ILE A 19 7.26 12.20 -3.08
N TYR A 20 7.37 11.35 -4.09
CA TYR A 20 8.59 11.09 -4.85
C TYR A 20 8.55 11.78 -6.23
N GLN A 21 9.71 11.98 -6.82
CA GLN A 21 9.81 12.36 -8.22
C GLN A 21 9.51 11.14 -9.11
N PHE A 22 8.99 11.38 -10.32
CA PHE A 22 8.89 10.34 -11.33
C PHE A 22 10.27 9.74 -11.62
N GLY A 23 10.32 8.44 -11.73
CA GLY A 23 11.47 7.65 -12.15
C GLY A 23 11.22 7.01 -13.52
N GLU A 24 11.54 5.73 -13.62
CA GLU A 24 11.41 4.95 -14.86
C GLU A 24 9.93 4.72 -15.29
N CYS A 25 8.94 5.10 -14.48
CA CYS A 25 7.54 5.08 -14.90
C CYS A 25 7.29 5.99 -16.13
N LEU A 26 8.10 7.04 -16.36
CA LEU A 26 8.01 7.89 -17.54
C LEU A 26 8.40 7.17 -18.83
N ASP A 27 9.11 6.05 -18.77
CA ASP A 27 9.38 5.23 -19.96
C ASP A 27 8.12 4.48 -20.44
N ILE A 28 7.14 4.30 -19.54
CA ILE A 28 5.83 3.69 -19.86
C ILE A 28 4.80 4.78 -20.19
N TRP A 29 4.79 5.86 -19.42
CA TRP A 29 3.84 6.98 -19.53
C TRP A 29 4.56 8.31 -19.68
N PRO A 30 5.15 8.60 -20.87
CA PRO A 30 5.98 9.77 -21.10
C PRO A 30 5.20 11.10 -21.05
N GLU A 31 3.87 11.04 -21.14
CA GLU A 31 2.99 12.21 -21.04
C GLU A 31 2.79 12.71 -19.60
N LEU A 32 3.17 11.92 -18.59
CA LEU A 32 3.04 12.32 -17.20
C LEU A 32 3.98 13.48 -16.88
N SER A 33 3.46 14.43 -16.14
CA SER A 33 4.21 15.55 -15.58
C SER A 33 3.63 15.99 -14.25
N TYR A 34 4.40 16.72 -13.45
CA TYR A 34 3.87 17.36 -12.24
C TYR A 34 3.41 18.79 -12.57
N LEU A 35 2.15 19.08 -12.25
CA LEU A 35 1.54 20.40 -12.45
C LEU A 35 1.89 21.38 -11.33
N SER A 36 2.02 20.88 -10.12
CA SER A 36 2.32 21.66 -8.92
C SER A 36 2.81 20.76 -7.77
N SER A 37 3.24 21.38 -6.69
CA SER A 37 3.53 20.65 -5.43
C SER A 37 2.95 21.38 -4.23
N ARG A 38 2.71 20.62 -3.16
CA ARG A 38 2.22 21.14 -1.88
C ARG A 38 3.00 20.50 -0.74
N THR A 39 3.29 21.27 0.30
CA THR A 39 3.81 20.71 1.54
C THR A 39 2.67 20.07 2.33
N LEU A 40 2.73 18.77 2.55
CA LEU A 40 1.76 18.02 3.34
C LEU A 40 2.43 17.39 4.55
N ARG A 41 1.65 17.23 5.62
CA ARG A 41 2.07 16.54 6.85
C ARG A 41 1.55 15.12 6.85
N SER A 42 2.44 14.15 6.92
CA SER A 42 2.08 12.76 7.09
C SER A 42 2.05 12.34 8.56
N ARG A 43 1.29 11.30 8.83
CA ARG A 43 1.26 10.58 10.11
C ARG A 43 1.48 9.10 9.86
N ARG A 44 2.04 8.44 10.86
CA ARG A 44 2.09 6.98 10.87
C ARG A 44 0.68 6.42 10.93
N LEU A 45 0.43 5.34 10.20
CA LEU A 45 -0.88 4.71 10.11
C LEU A 45 -1.37 4.20 11.48
N ASP A 46 -0.47 3.59 12.29
CA ASP A 46 -0.77 3.14 13.65
C ASP A 46 -1.22 4.28 14.58
N SER A 47 -0.64 5.46 14.38
CA SER A 47 -0.99 6.65 15.17
C SER A 47 -2.31 7.26 14.71
N LEU A 48 -2.60 7.21 13.42
CA LEU A 48 -3.86 7.69 12.86
C LEU A 48 -5.02 6.84 13.35
N PHE A 49 -4.92 5.50 13.26
CA PHE A 49 -5.96 4.58 13.73
C PHE A 49 -6.29 4.80 15.21
N ARG A 50 -5.25 4.99 16.05
CA ARG A 50 -5.43 5.28 17.48
C ARG A 50 -6.14 6.61 17.71
N LEU A 51 -5.77 7.65 16.93
CA LEU A 51 -6.34 9.00 17.08
C LEU A 51 -7.83 9.01 16.70
N GLU A 52 -8.18 8.30 15.63
CA GLU A 52 -9.55 8.22 15.11
C GLU A 52 -10.40 7.14 15.81
N GLY A 53 -9.83 6.41 16.78
CA GLY A 53 -10.53 5.34 17.48
C GLY A 53 -10.88 4.14 16.59
N ILE A 54 -10.16 3.94 15.49
CA ILE A 54 -10.38 2.86 14.54
C ILE A 54 -9.66 1.60 15.03
N SER A 55 -10.38 0.48 15.10
CA SER A 55 -9.78 -0.83 15.37
C SER A 55 -9.32 -1.49 14.06
N PRO A 56 -8.03 -1.80 13.88
CA PRO A 56 -7.57 -2.52 12.70
C PRO A 56 -8.18 -3.93 12.58
N ALA A 57 -8.60 -4.53 13.71
CA ALA A 57 -9.25 -5.84 13.71
C ALA A 57 -10.62 -5.86 12.99
N ASP A 58 -11.22 -4.69 12.77
CA ASP A 58 -12.47 -4.55 12.01
C ASP A 58 -12.27 -4.58 10.49
N TYR A 59 -11.01 -4.57 10.05
CA TYR A 59 -10.62 -4.53 8.65
C TYR A 59 -9.72 -5.71 8.29
N PRO A 60 -10.17 -6.65 7.46
CA PRO A 60 -9.36 -7.82 7.11
C PRO A 60 -8.22 -7.51 6.15
N ALA A 61 -8.24 -6.36 5.48
CA ALA A 61 -7.28 -6.01 4.44
C ALA A 61 -6.80 -4.55 4.56
N LEU A 62 -5.52 -4.35 4.28
CA LEU A 62 -4.93 -3.06 3.97
C LEU A 62 -4.68 -3.00 2.45
N VAL A 63 -5.35 -2.08 1.76
CA VAL A 63 -5.16 -1.84 0.32
C VAL A 63 -4.45 -0.51 0.14
N MET A 64 -3.38 -0.51 -0.62
CA MET A 64 -2.52 0.65 -0.84
C MET A 64 -2.28 0.88 -2.34
N ASP A 65 -2.43 2.13 -2.75
CA ASP A 65 -1.98 2.70 -4.00
C ASP A 65 -1.50 4.11 -3.68
N VAL A 66 -0.21 4.22 -3.36
CA VAL A 66 0.40 5.45 -2.82
C VAL A 66 1.63 5.87 -3.63
N GLN A 67 1.69 5.37 -4.86
CA GLN A 67 2.58 5.82 -5.90
C GLN A 67 4.06 5.87 -5.45
N GLY A 68 4.57 4.70 -5.03
CA GLY A 68 5.95 4.46 -4.60
C GLY A 68 6.19 4.56 -3.10
N ALA A 69 5.21 5.00 -2.31
CA ALA A 69 5.35 5.16 -0.85
C ALA A 69 4.85 3.93 -0.04
N GLU A 70 4.56 2.80 -0.67
CA GLU A 70 3.97 1.58 -0.07
C GLU A 70 4.79 1.10 1.15
N LEU A 71 6.11 1.02 1.01
CA LEU A 71 6.98 0.59 2.12
C LEU A 71 6.96 1.57 3.30
N LEU A 72 6.78 2.87 3.05
CA LEU A 72 6.63 3.86 4.12
C LEU A 72 5.32 3.67 4.88
N VAL A 73 4.23 3.36 4.17
CA VAL A 73 2.92 3.04 4.79
C VAL A 73 3.04 1.78 5.64
N LEU A 74 3.65 0.71 5.11
CA LEU A 74 3.88 -0.53 5.85
C LEU A 74 4.70 -0.30 7.12
N LYS A 75 5.81 0.44 7.03
CA LYS A 75 6.63 0.83 8.20
C LYS A 75 5.83 1.71 9.17
N GLY A 76 4.96 2.58 8.65
CA GLY A 76 4.07 3.43 9.43
C GLY A 76 2.96 2.67 10.15
N ALA A 77 2.54 1.52 9.66
CA ALA A 77 1.60 0.61 10.32
C ALA A 77 2.25 -0.15 11.50
N GLY A 78 3.54 -0.46 11.40
CA GLY A 78 4.29 -1.12 12.48
C GLY A 78 3.63 -2.44 12.93
N LYS A 79 3.46 -2.62 14.26
CA LYS A 79 2.86 -3.83 14.82
C LYS A 79 1.40 -4.05 14.41
N MET A 80 0.71 -3.00 13.98
CA MET A 80 -0.68 -3.07 13.53
C MET A 80 -0.83 -3.94 12.27
N LEU A 81 0.22 -4.11 11.45
CA LEU A 81 0.19 -5.01 10.30
C LEU A 81 -0.25 -6.43 10.67
N GLY A 82 0.09 -6.88 11.88
CA GLY A 82 -0.32 -8.17 12.40
C GLY A 82 -1.83 -8.36 12.57
N GLU A 83 -2.62 -7.31 12.57
CA GLU A 83 -4.08 -7.38 12.67
C GLU A 83 -4.76 -7.59 11.30
N PHE A 84 -4.09 -7.27 10.20
CA PHE A 84 -4.59 -7.53 8.86
C PHE A 84 -4.30 -8.95 8.41
N ARG A 85 -5.26 -9.56 7.72
CA ARG A 85 -5.10 -10.83 7.02
C ARG A 85 -4.48 -10.64 5.65
N PHE A 86 -4.92 -9.60 4.93
CA PHE A 86 -4.47 -9.33 3.57
C PHE A 86 -3.80 -7.97 3.46
N ILE A 87 -2.80 -7.89 2.62
CA ILE A 87 -2.21 -6.64 2.14
C ILE A 87 -2.27 -6.68 0.62
N LYS A 88 -2.85 -5.63 0.00
CA LYS A 88 -2.78 -5.41 -1.43
C LYS A 88 -2.00 -4.14 -1.69
N ALA A 89 -1.04 -4.18 -2.62
CA ALA A 89 -0.33 -3.01 -3.09
C ALA A 89 -0.02 -3.12 -4.59
N GLU A 90 0.09 -1.95 -5.22
CA GLU A 90 0.73 -1.81 -6.52
C GLU A 90 2.25 -1.79 -6.33
N ALA A 91 2.98 -2.54 -7.16
CA ALA A 91 4.43 -2.61 -7.07
C ALA A 91 5.10 -2.91 -8.42
N ALA A 92 6.28 -2.33 -8.60
CA ALA A 92 7.15 -2.59 -9.75
C ALA A 92 8.45 -3.26 -9.32
N ASN A 93 9.12 -3.98 -10.23
CA ASN A 93 10.47 -4.49 -10.00
C ASN A 93 11.57 -3.59 -10.58
N PHE A 94 11.21 -2.38 -10.97
CA PHE A 94 12.11 -1.31 -11.42
C PHE A 94 11.86 -0.03 -10.60
N GLU A 95 12.70 1.00 -10.77
CA GLU A 95 12.60 2.26 -10.00
C GLU A 95 11.54 3.20 -10.61
N SER A 96 10.28 2.86 -10.40
CA SER A 96 9.14 3.59 -10.97
C SER A 96 9.08 5.05 -10.53
N TYR A 97 9.39 5.31 -9.28
CA TYR A 97 9.62 6.65 -8.71
C TYR A 97 11.03 6.69 -8.12
N VAL A 98 11.67 7.84 -8.14
CA VAL A 98 13.04 8.01 -7.65
C VAL A 98 13.14 7.60 -6.17
N ASN A 99 14.01 6.62 -5.85
CA ASN A 99 14.19 6.05 -4.52
C ASN A 99 12.94 5.34 -3.94
N CYS A 100 11.95 4.95 -4.75
CA CYS A 100 10.84 4.13 -4.27
C CYS A 100 11.31 2.71 -3.92
N ALA A 101 10.56 2.05 -3.07
CA ALA A 101 10.73 0.63 -2.84
C ALA A 101 10.22 -0.18 -4.04
N LYS A 102 10.92 -1.27 -4.36
CA LYS A 102 10.53 -2.21 -5.40
C LYS A 102 9.73 -3.37 -4.80
N LEU A 103 9.15 -4.19 -5.64
CA LEU A 103 8.38 -5.37 -5.21
C LEU A 103 9.16 -6.27 -4.23
N ASP A 104 10.44 -6.51 -4.51
CA ASP A 104 11.27 -7.35 -3.65
C ASP A 104 11.47 -6.73 -2.26
N ASP A 105 11.57 -5.40 -2.16
CA ASP A 105 11.69 -4.70 -0.87
C ASP A 105 10.42 -4.86 -0.03
N LEU A 106 9.24 -4.80 -0.68
CA LEU A 106 7.96 -5.03 -0.02
C LEU A 106 7.85 -6.47 0.47
N SER A 107 8.18 -7.44 -0.39
CA SER A 107 8.15 -8.86 -0.05
C SER A 107 9.11 -9.19 1.09
N HIS A 108 10.35 -8.73 1.04
CA HIS A 108 11.33 -8.91 2.12
C HIS A 108 10.88 -8.28 3.45
N TYR A 109 10.14 -7.17 3.40
CA TYR A 109 9.60 -6.55 4.60
C TYR A 109 8.43 -7.35 5.19
N LEU A 110 7.57 -7.94 4.34
CA LEU A 110 6.35 -8.63 4.73
C LEU A 110 6.58 -10.09 5.15
N GLU A 111 7.52 -10.79 4.54
CA GLU A 111 7.82 -12.21 4.83
C GLU A 111 8.12 -12.49 6.31
N PRO A 112 9.00 -11.75 7.00
CA PRO A 112 9.27 -11.97 8.43
C PRO A 112 8.06 -11.74 9.34
N LEU A 113 7.06 -10.99 8.84
CA LEU A 113 5.79 -10.73 9.54
C LEU A 113 4.76 -11.85 9.31
N GLY A 114 5.12 -12.84 8.47
CA GLY A 114 4.31 -14.02 8.18
C GLY A 114 3.38 -13.87 6.98
N PHE A 115 3.51 -12.80 6.21
CA PHE A 115 2.78 -12.63 4.94
C PHE A 115 3.46 -13.43 3.82
N LYS A 116 2.63 -14.03 2.96
CA LYS A 116 3.07 -14.74 1.75
C LYS A 116 2.29 -14.20 0.56
N GLU A 117 2.96 -14.00 -0.54
CA GLU A 117 2.30 -13.64 -1.79
C GLU A 117 1.37 -14.77 -2.23
N ILE A 118 0.13 -14.42 -2.55
CA ILE A 118 -0.92 -15.35 -3.00
C ILE A 118 -1.44 -15.01 -4.40
N SER A 119 -1.23 -13.78 -4.86
CA SER A 119 -1.67 -13.33 -6.18
C SER A 119 -0.79 -12.21 -6.68
N ARG A 120 -0.52 -12.25 -7.97
CA ARG A 120 0.19 -11.21 -8.71
C ARG A 120 -0.46 -11.04 -10.08
N ASN A 121 -1.00 -9.85 -10.34
CA ASN A 121 -1.64 -9.52 -11.61
C ASN A 121 -0.89 -8.39 -12.30
N GLN A 122 -0.23 -8.69 -13.42
CA GLN A 122 0.51 -7.70 -14.20
C GLN A 122 -0.44 -6.81 -14.98
N PHE A 123 -0.21 -5.49 -14.94
CA PHE A 123 -1.01 -4.53 -15.70
C PHE A 123 -0.17 -3.62 -16.61
N ALA A 124 1.15 -3.51 -16.40
CA ALA A 124 2.02 -2.77 -17.29
C ALA A 124 3.42 -3.42 -17.38
N SER A 125 4.13 -3.16 -18.49
CA SER A 125 5.50 -3.61 -18.74
C SER A 125 6.38 -2.42 -19.09
N HIS A 126 7.58 -2.40 -18.51
CA HIS A 126 8.60 -1.42 -18.84
C HIS A 126 9.31 -1.80 -20.15
N PRO A 127 9.56 -0.87 -21.08
CA PRO A 127 10.18 -1.15 -22.40
C PRO A 127 11.55 -1.84 -22.32
N ASN A 128 12.33 -1.51 -21.30
CA ASN A 128 13.68 -2.07 -21.09
C ASN A 128 13.69 -3.29 -20.17
N GLY A 129 12.54 -3.89 -19.90
CA GLY A 129 12.35 -5.01 -19.00
C GLY A 129 11.90 -4.58 -17.60
N GLY A 130 11.10 -5.43 -16.99
CA GLY A 130 10.43 -5.13 -15.75
C GLY A 130 8.93 -4.93 -15.93
N ASN A 131 8.20 -4.99 -14.85
CA ASN A 131 6.74 -4.95 -14.87
C ASN A 131 6.18 -4.25 -13.64
N TYR A 132 4.92 -3.82 -13.77
CA TYR A 132 4.05 -3.41 -12.69
C TYR A 132 3.01 -4.48 -12.40
N TRP A 133 2.71 -4.68 -11.13
CA TRP A 133 1.69 -5.62 -10.67
C TRP A 133 0.83 -5.06 -9.56
N ASP A 134 -0.43 -5.48 -9.57
CA ASP A 134 -1.25 -5.61 -8.37
C ASP A 134 -0.82 -6.87 -7.62
N VAL A 135 -0.33 -6.76 -6.41
CA VAL A 135 0.15 -7.90 -5.62
C VAL A 135 -0.67 -8.02 -4.34
N VAL A 136 -1.04 -9.25 -4.01
CA VAL A 136 -1.75 -9.56 -2.76
C VAL A 136 -0.91 -10.52 -1.93
N TRP A 137 -0.67 -10.14 -0.70
CA TRP A 137 -0.08 -11.01 0.33
C TRP A 137 -1.13 -11.39 1.35
N GLU A 138 -1.09 -12.64 1.81
CA GLU A 138 -1.91 -13.16 2.90
C GLU A 138 -1.04 -13.58 4.07
N ARG A 139 -1.49 -13.27 5.27
CA ARG A 139 -0.96 -13.82 6.51
C ARG A 139 -2.02 -14.77 7.09
N PRO A 140 -1.75 -16.09 7.14
CA PRO A 140 -2.70 -17.02 7.73
C PRO A 140 -2.89 -16.75 9.21
N ALA A 141 -4.07 -17.07 9.74
CA ALA A 141 -4.36 -16.95 11.15
C ALA A 141 -3.41 -17.85 11.97
N ARG A 142 -2.79 -17.28 13.00
CA ARG A 142 -1.87 -18.02 13.90
C ARG A 142 -2.60 -18.81 14.95
N THR A 143 -3.84 -18.42 15.28
CA THR A 143 -4.67 -19.05 16.30
C THR A 143 -6.12 -19.15 15.86
N LEU A 144 -6.87 -20.10 16.46
CA LEU A 144 -8.32 -20.23 16.25
C LEU A 144 -9.06 -18.94 16.64
N LEU A 145 -8.59 -18.23 17.65
CA LEU A 145 -9.18 -16.96 18.08
C LEU A 145 -8.99 -15.87 17.01
N GLU A 146 -7.82 -15.79 16.39
CA GLU A 146 -7.54 -14.86 15.30
C GLU A 146 -8.39 -15.19 14.08
N GLN A 147 -8.52 -16.46 13.75
CA GLN A 147 -9.41 -16.93 12.67
C GLN A 147 -10.86 -16.54 12.93
N ALA A 148 -11.36 -16.75 14.15
CA ALA A 148 -12.72 -16.37 14.55
C ALA A 148 -12.94 -14.85 14.44
N LYS A 149 -11.99 -14.02 14.84
CA LYS A 149 -12.08 -12.55 14.67
C LYS A 149 -12.27 -12.15 13.21
N TRP A 150 -11.48 -12.72 12.30
CA TRP A 150 -11.58 -12.42 10.88
C TRP A 150 -12.91 -12.88 10.26
N GLU A 151 -13.43 -14.04 10.68
CA GLU A 151 -14.75 -14.54 10.26
C GLU A 151 -15.88 -13.62 10.75
N ILE A 152 -15.83 -13.15 12.00
CA ILE A 152 -16.82 -12.22 12.57
C ILE A 152 -16.78 -10.89 11.81
N ALA A 153 -15.59 -10.34 11.52
CA ALA A 153 -15.45 -9.10 10.76
C ALA A 153 -16.01 -9.23 9.35
N ARG A 154 -15.86 -10.41 8.72
CA ARG A 154 -16.46 -10.72 7.41
C ARG A 154 -17.98 -10.72 7.44
N ILE A 155 -18.58 -11.35 8.46
CA ILE A 155 -20.03 -11.48 8.60
C ILE A 155 -20.66 -10.13 8.99
N GLY A 156 -20.07 -9.38 9.92
CA GLY A 156 -20.61 -8.09 10.37
C GLY A 156 -20.72 -7.05 9.27
N LYS A 157 -19.83 -7.07 8.27
CA LYS A 157 -19.92 -6.17 7.10
C LYS A 157 -20.96 -6.58 6.06
N ALA A 158 -21.31 -7.86 5.97
CA ALA A 158 -22.35 -8.34 5.04
C ALA A 158 -23.73 -7.76 5.38
N PHE A 159 -23.98 -7.39 6.63
CA PHE A 159 -25.26 -6.82 7.09
C PHE A 159 -25.35 -5.29 7.03
N HIS A 160 -24.25 -4.57 6.72
CA HIS A 160 -24.25 -3.09 6.69
C HIS A 160 -24.39 -2.50 5.28
N PHE A 161 -24.47 -3.33 4.23
CA PHE A 161 -24.65 -2.88 2.84
C PHE A 161 -26.11 -3.00 2.32
N SER A 162 -27.08 -3.18 3.24
CA SER A 162 -28.52 -3.22 2.88
C SER A 162 -29.27 -2.10 3.61
N GLY A 163 -28.92 -0.84 3.28
CA GLY A 163 -29.59 0.33 3.76
C GLY A 163 -29.37 1.51 2.83
#